data_9d8c97e7b085ae6e6802b88c470d7d9f
#
_entry.id   9d8c97e7b085ae6e6802b88c470d7d9f
#
_cell.length_a   1.000
_cell.length_b   1.000
_cell.length_c   1.000
_cell.angle_alpha   90.00
_cell.angle_beta   90.00
_cell.angle_gamma   90.00
#
_symmetry.space_group_name_H-M   'P 1'
#
loop_
_entity.id
_entity.type
_entity.pdbx_description
1 polymer ?
#
loop_
_entity_poly.entity_id
_entity_poly.type
_entity_poly.pdbx_seq_one_letter_code
_entity_poly.pdbx_strand_id
1 'polypeptide(L)'
;MSCSYDVIIVGAGIAGCALAHALSTLSRPKPLRIALVERSLSEPDRIVGELLQPGGVIALKCLGIDSCLEGIDAIPVKGYCVVENGKSVHIPYPGTYEGRSFHHGRFIMNLRVAASRARGVDMIEATVTDLVHADDGSRIIGVTVSTRDQIDGQDSKKSLFADLVIVADGCFSNFRNVVMGPATKPSTKSHFVGTILEDARLPIPNHGTVALVKGFGPVLLYQISEHDTRILIDVKQPLPADLKVCRLYNLLSQLTSS
;
A
#
# COMPACT_ATOMS: atom_id res chain seq x y z
N MET A 1 29.70 -7.21 -16.99
CA MET A 1 29.45 -8.24 -15.95
C MET A 1 27.97 -8.13 -15.59
N SER A 2 27.20 -9.19 -15.75
CA SER A 2 25.80 -9.21 -15.33
C SER A 2 25.73 -9.14 -13.79
N CYS A 3 24.98 -8.17 -13.27
CA CYS A 3 24.77 -8.05 -11.81
C CYS A 3 23.88 -9.23 -11.39
N SER A 4 24.43 -10.19 -10.65
CA SER A 4 23.67 -11.34 -10.14
C SER A 4 23.31 -11.11 -8.68
N TYR A 5 22.05 -11.34 -8.35
CA TYR A 5 21.46 -11.28 -7.02
C TYR A 5 21.03 -12.68 -6.57
N ASP A 6 20.84 -12.89 -5.28
CA ASP A 6 20.18 -14.10 -4.79
C ASP A 6 18.65 -13.94 -4.95
N VAL A 7 18.14 -12.71 -4.72
CA VAL A 7 16.70 -12.40 -4.81
C VAL A 7 16.50 -11.07 -5.51
N ILE A 8 15.55 -11.01 -6.44
CA ILE A 8 14.99 -9.77 -6.97
C ILE A 8 13.55 -9.63 -6.48
N ILE A 9 13.23 -8.48 -5.88
CA ILE A 9 11.87 -8.13 -5.43
C ILE A 9 11.39 -6.97 -6.31
N VAL A 10 10.29 -7.17 -7.03
CA VAL A 10 9.66 -6.17 -7.89
C VAL A 10 8.57 -5.45 -7.12
N GLY A 11 8.80 -4.16 -6.85
CA GLY A 11 7.90 -3.28 -6.10
C GLY A 11 8.39 -3.00 -4.66
N ALA A 12 8.72 -1.73 -4.36
CA ALA A 12 9.07 -1.24 -3.03
C ALA A 12 7.86 -0.61 -2.32
N GLY A 13 6.74 -1.33 -2.31
CA GLY A 13 5.59 -1.09 -1.46
C GLY A 13 5.72 -1.77 -0.10
N ILE A 14 4.62 -1.87 0.66
CA ILE A 14 4.61 -2.47 2.01
C ILE A 14 5.21 -3.88 1.98
N ALA A 15 4.70 -4.74 1.09
CA ALA A 15 5.13 -6.14 1.02
C ALA A 15 6.61 -6.29 0.61
N GLY A 16 7.04 -5.56 -0.44
CA GLY A 16 8.41 -5.65 -0.93
C GLY A 16 9.44 -5.13 0.06
N CYS A 17 9.18 -3.97 0.70
CA CYS A 17 10.08 -3.41 1.71
C CYS A 17 10.17 -4.30 2.96
N ALA A 18 9.03 -4.77 3.47
CA ALA A 18 9.00 -5.66 4.64
C ALA A 18 9.73 -6.99 4.35
N LEU A 19 9.53 -7.56 3.15
CA LEU A 19 10.21 -8.78 2.74
C LEU A 19 11.71 -8.59 2.57
N ALA A 20 12.14 -7.51 1.90
CA ALA A 20 13.57 -7.20 1.73
C ALA A 20 14.26 -7.06 3.10
N HIS A 21 13.63 -6.33 4.03
CA HIS A 21 14.13 -6.19 5.39
C HIS A 21 14.19 -7.56 6.10
N ALA A 22 13.11 -8.34 6.09
CA ALA A 22 13.06 -9.65 6.73
C ALA A 22 14.12 -10.61 6.21
N LEU A 23 14.33 -10.67 4.89
CA LEU A 23 15.37 -11.51 4.28
C LEU A 23 16.78 -11.07 4.66
N SER A 24 16.99 -9.76 4.86
CA SER A 24 18.30 -9.22 5.28
C SER A 24 18.68 -9.60 6.70
N THR A 25 17.71 -9.88 7.57
CA THR A 25 17.91 -10.25 8.98
C THR A 25 18.16 -11.75 9.20
N LEU A 26 18.03 -12.55 8.14
CA LEU A 26 18.27 -14.00 8.24
C LEU A 26 19.71 -14.30 8.67
N SER A 27 19.87 -15.15 9.70
CA SER A 27 21.17 -15.62 10.14
C SER A 27 21.76 -16.59 9.11
N ARG A 28 22.74 -16.11 8.32
CA ARG A 28 23.42 -16.87 7.27
C ARG A 28 24.91 -16.56 7.28
N PRO A 29 25.77 -17.53 6.88
CA PRO A 29 27.23 -17.32 6.76
C PRO A 29 27.55 -16.14 5.81
N LYS A 30 26.80 -16.04 4.70
CA LYS A 30 26.89 -14.94 3.72
C LYS A 30 25.54 -14.25 3.61
N PRO A 31 25.48 -12.92 3.74
CA PRO A 31 24.26 -12.16 3.51
C PRO A 31 23.71 -12.38 2.11
N LEU A 32 22.38 -12.36 1.99
CA LEU A 32 21.73 -12.35 0.69
C LEU A 32 22.02 -11.03 -0.04
N ARG A 33 22.22 -11.10 -1.34
CA ARG A 33 22.21 -9.95 -2.23
C ARG A 33 20.81 -9.81 -2.79
N ILE A 34 20.12 -8.73 -2.41
CA ILE A 34 18.72 -8.51 -2.71
C ILE A 34 18.62 -7.24 -3.57
N ALA A 35 18.04 -7.33 -4.77
CA ALA A 35 17.62 -6.16 -5.53
C ALA A 35 16.16 -5.87 -5.22
N LEU A 36 15.86 -4.68 -4.67
CA LEU A 36 14.51 -4.17 -4.48
C LEU A 36 14.25 -3.11 -5.55
N VAL A 37 13.46 -3.46 -6.58
CA VAL A 37 13.26 -2.63 -7.76
C VAL A 37 11.91 -1.92 -7.69
N GLU A 38 11.92 -0.60 -7.80
CA GLU A 38 10.71 0.23 -7.79
C GLU A 38 10.75 1.26 -8.91
N ARG A 39 9.62 1.46 -9.59
CA ARG A 39 9.53 2.40 -10.73
C ARG A 39 9.71 3.86 -10.34
N SER A 40 9.33 4.23 -9.12
CA SER A 40 9.49 5.57 -8.57
C SER A 40 9.71 5.50 -7.07
N LEU A 41 10.78 6.12 -6.60
CA LEU A 41 11.10 6.22 -5.17
C LEU A 41 10.53 7.48 -4.52
N SER A 42 9.83 8.35 -5.26
CA SER A 42 9.09 9.48 -4.70
C SER A 42 7.97 9.01 -3.76
N GLU A 43 7.54 9.88 -2.87
CA GLU A 43 6.40 9.61 -1.99
C GLU A 43 5.14 9.33 -2.82
N PRO A 44 4.50 8.15 -2.67
CA PRO A 44 3.32 7.81 -3.45
C PRO A 44 2.09 8.56 -2.92
N ASP A 45 1.37 9.21 -3.82
CA ASP A 45 0.03 9.75 -3.55
C ASP A 45 -1.02 8.65 -3.75
N ARG A 46 -1.53 8.11 -2.64
CA ARG A 46 -2.48 7.01 -2.66
C ARG A 46 -3.49 7.13 -1.54
N ILE A 47 -4.77 7.02 -1.87
CA ILE A 47 -5.91 7.20 -0.95
C ILE A 47 -6.36 5.93 -0.22
N VAL A 48 -5.66 4.80 -0.36
CA VAL A 48 -6.02 3.51 0.24
C VAL A 48 -4.81 2.89 0.91
N GLY A 49 -5.04 2.13 2.00
CA GLY A 49 -3.96 1.52 2.79
C GLY A 49 -3.40 2.47 3.85
N GLU A 50 -4.28 3.33 4.39
CA GLU A 50 -3.96 4.35 5.40
C GLU A 50 -4.33 3.93 6.83
N LEU A 51 -4.95 2.77 7.02
CA LEU A 51 -5.30 2.21 8.32
C LEU A 51 -4.72 0.81 8.46
N LEU A 52 -3.73 0.67 9.33
CA LEU A 52 -3.09 -0.58 9.68
C LEU A 52 -3.78 -1.18 10.91
N GLN A 53 -4.31 -2.39 10.77
CA GLN A 53 -4.94 -3.13 11.85
C GLN A 53 -3.92 -3.55 12.92
N PRO A 54 -4.35 -3.89 14.16
CA PRO A 54 -3.43 -4.33 15.22
C PRO A 54 -2.52 -5.48 14.81
N GLY A 55 -3.01 -6.44 14.01
CA GLY A 55 -2.18 -7.52 13.48
C GLY A 55 -1.03 -7.04 12.61
N GLY A 56 -1.23 -5.98 11.83
CA GLY A 56 -0.18 -5.36 11.04
C GLY A 56 0.86 -4.63 11.91
N VAL A 57 0.43 -3.95 12.97
CA VAL A 57 1.33 -3.32 13.94
C VAL A 57 2.20 -4.37 14.64
N ILE A 58 1.59 -5.49 15.05
CA ILE A 58 2.32 -6.62 15.65
C ILE A 58 3.33 -7.21 14.66
N ALA A 59 2.94 -7.38 13.40
CA ALA A 59 3.85 -7.89 12.36
C ALA A 59 5.06 -6.98 12.17
N LEU A 60 4.89 -5.65 12.15
CA LEU A 60 6.01 -4.70 12.08
C LEU A 60 6.94 -4.83 13.29
N LYS A 61 6.38 -5.00 14.51
CA LYS A 61 7.17 -5.25 15.73
C LYS A 61 7.96 -6.54 15.63
N CYS A 62 7.35 -7.62 15.16
CA CYS A 62 8.04 -8.90 14.96
C CYS A 62 9.18 -8.80 13.92
N LEU A 63 9.04 -7.91 12.93
CA LEU A 63 10.07 -7.64 11.94
C LEU A 63 11.13 -6.63 12.42
N GLY A 64 10.93 -5.98 13.59
CA GLY A 64 11.84 -4.94 14.11
C GLY A 64 11.81 -3.63 13.32
N ILE A 65 10.70 -3.32 12.65
CA ILE A 65 10.49 -2.10 11.84
C ILE A 65 9.24 -1.32 12.25
N ASP A 66 8.76 -1.47 13.47
CA ASP A 66 7.64 -0.70 14.00
C ASP A 66 7.94 0.79 14.13
N SER A 67 9.21 1.19 14.23
CA SER A 67 9.66 2.58 14.13
C SER A 67 9.26 3.26 12.79
N CYS A 68 8.89 2.50 11.77
CA CYS A 68 8.33 3.06 10.53
C CYS A 68 6.98 3.77 10.73
N LEU A 69 6.32 3.58 11.87
CA LEU A 69 5.09 4.27 12.26
C LEU A 69 5.36 5.57 13.03
N GLU A 70 6.61 5.91 13.32
CA GLU A 70 7.01 7.11 14.04
C GLU A 70 7.31 8.28 13.08
N GLY A 71 7.03 9.51 13.53
CA GLY A 71 7.32 10.73 12.76
C GLY A 71 6.48 10.92 11.50
N ILE A 72 5.36 10.24 11.36
CA ILE A 72 4.45 10.32 10.22
C ILE A 72 3.03 10.79 10.61
N ASP A 73 2.89 11.40 11.79
CA ASP A 73 1.63 11.85 12.38
C ASP A 73 0.59 10.72 12.54
N ALA A 74 1.06 9.50 12.76
CA ALA A 74 0.20 8.33 12.85
C ALA A 74 -0.72 8.37 14.06
N ILE A 75 -2.02 8.23 13.83
CA ILE A 75 -3.06 8.24 14.85
C ILE A 75 -3.32 6.82 15.36
N PRO A 76 -3.38 6.60 16.69
CA PRO A 76 -3.79 5.31 17.24
C PRO A 76 -5.25 5.03 16.89
N VAL A 77 -5.55 3.78 16.49
CA VAL A 77 -6.91 3.32 16.21
C VAL A 77 -7.26 2.20 17.18
N LYS A 78 -8.36 2.39 17.93
CA LYS A 78 -8.77 1.49 19.04
C LYS A 78 -9.95 0.59 18.69
N GLY A 79 -10.50 0.72 17.51
CA GLY A 79 -11.65 -0.05 17.06
C GLY A 79 -12.46 0.66 15.98
N TYR A 80 -13.72 0.28 15.90
CA TYR A 80 -14.68 0.84 14.95
C TYR A 80 -15.93 1.38 15.64
N CYS A 81 -16.55 2.36 15.01
CA CYS A 81 -17.90 2.82 15.27
C CYS A 81 -18.74 2.57 14.01
N VAL A 82 -19.78 1.77 14.11
CA VAL A 82 -20.75 1.56 13.02
C VAL A 82 -21.95 2.46 13.28
N VAL A 83 -22.33 3.26 12.31
CA VAL A 83 -23.45 4.21 12.41
C VAL A 83 -24.52 3.86 11.37
N GLU A 84 -25.77 3.74 11.79
CA GLU A 84 -26.92 3.55 10.94
C GLU A 84 -28.15 4.27 11.51
N ASN A 85 -28.82 5.09 10.70
CA ASN A 85 -30.06 5.81 11.09
C ASN A 85 -29.95 6.54 12.44
N GLY A 86 -28.83 7.25 12.67
CA GLY A 86 -28.57 7.98 13.92
C GLY A 86 -28.24 7.11 15.14
N LYS A 87 -28.18 5.80 14.99
CA LYS A 87 -27.73 4.87 16.03
C LYS A 87 -26.28 4.47 15.77
N SER A 88 -25.49 4.34 16.85
CA SER A 88 -24.10 3.92 16.76
C SER A 88 -23.84 2.67 17.58
N VAL A 89 -22.94 1.82 17.08
CA VAL A 89 -22.43 0.63 17.78
C VAL A 89 -20.93 0.73 17.86
N HIS A 90 -20.40 0.65 19.07
CA HIS A 90 -18.96 0.64 19.33
C HIS A 90 -18.43 -0.78 19.26
N ILE A 91 -17.39 -0.98 18.48
CA ILE A 91 -16.70 -2.27 18.30
C ILE A 91 -15.20 -2.04 18.63
N PRO A 92 -14.80 -2.15 19.89
CA PRO A 92 -13.41 -1.96 20.29
C PRO A 92 -12.54 -3.13 19.82
N TYR A 93 -11.26 -2.88 19.61
CA TYR A 93 -10.30 -3.97 19.52
C TYR A 93 -10.13 -4.66 20.88
N PRO A 94 -9.83 -5.96 20.91
CA PRO A 94 -9.70 -6.68 22.16
C PRO A 94 -8.48 -6.22 22.99
N GLY A 95 -8.64 -6.15 24.29
CA GLY A 95 -7.56 -5.82 25.24
C GLY A 95 -6.92 -4.45 24.97
N THR A 96 -5.60 -4.43 24.89
CA THR A 96 -4.80 -3.21 24.66
C THR A 96 -4.27 -3.08 23.22
N TYR A 97 -4.78 -3.89 22.30
CA TYR A 97 -4.34 -3.84 20.94
C TYR A 97 -4.81 -2.56 20.24
N GLU A 98 -3.91 -1.96 19.48
CA GLU A 98 -4.18 -0.75 18.71
C GLU A 98 -3.70 -0.92 17.27
N GLY A 99 -4.49 -0.38 16.34
CA GLY A 99 -4.06 -0.11 14.97
C GLY A 99 -3.36 1.24 14.87
N ARG A 100 -3.00 1.62 13.65
CA ARG A 100 -2.48 2.96 13.30
C ARG A 100 -3.08 3.39 11.99
N SER A 101 -3.48 4.66 11.93
CA SER A 101 -3.84 5.29 10.66
C SER A 101 -2.91 6.46 10.36
N PHE A 102 -2.62 6.68 9.09
CA PHE A 102 -1.57 7.60 8.64
C PHE A 102 -1.74 7.94 7.15
N HIS A 103 -1.03 8.95 6.68
CA HIS A 103 -0.83 9.16 5.25
C HIS A 103 -0.01 8.01 4.65
N HIS A 104 -0.59 7.29 3.70
CA HIS A 104 0.02 6.09 3.10
C HIS A 104 1.44 6.35 2.57
N GLY A 105 1.65 7.46 1.88
CA GLY A 105 2.95 7.81 1.31
C GLY A 105 4.05 7.93 2.36
N ARG A 106 3.78 8.62 3.47
CA ARG A 106 4.75 8.79 4.57
C ARG A 106 5.18 7.44 5.16
N PHE A 107 4.23 6.53 5.35
CA PHE A 107 4.54 5.17 5.83
C PHE A 107 5.39 4.38 4.83
N ILE A 108 5.07 4.46 3.53
CA ILE A 108 5.89 3.82 2.48
C ILE A 108 7.31 4.38 2.48
N MET A 109 7.49 5.69 2.64
CA MET A 109 8.83 6.29 2.67
C MET A 109 9.65 5.77 3.85
N ASN A 110 9.07 5.65 5.05
CA ASN A 110 9.77 5.06 6.19
C ASN A 110 10.14 3.59 5.98
N LEU A 111 9.26 2.79 5.39
CA LEU A 111 9.55 1.41 5.01
C LEU A 111 10.69 1.31 3.98
N ARG A 112 10.72 2.20 2.99
CA ARG A 112 11.80 2.29 2.00
C ARG A 112 13.12 2.65 2.66
N VAL A 113 13.13 3.59 3.60
CA VAL A 113 14.33 3.93 4.39
C VAL A 113 14.80 2.71 5.19
N ALA A 114 13.92 1.99 5.86
CA ALA A 114 14.27 0.78 6.59
C ALA A 114 14.86 -0.30 5.68
N ALA A 115 14.24 -0.54 4.52
CA ALA A 115 14.72 -1.51 3.54
C ALA A 115 16.06 -1.11 2.92
N SER A 116 16.27 0.17 2.58
CA SER A 116 17.54 0.65 1.98
C SER A 116 18.74 0.59 2.94
N ARG A 117 18.48 0.66 4.24
CA ARG A 117 19.52 0.50 5.28
C ARG A 117 19.80 -0.95 5.64
N ALA A 118 18.97 -1.86 5.17
CA ALA A 118 19.11 -3.29 5.47
C ALA A 118 20.31 -3.89 4.73
N ARG A 119 21.05 -4.77 5.41
CA ARG A 119 22.29 -5.34 4.88
C ARG A 119 22.04 -6.18 3.63
N GLY A 120 22.74 -5.89 2.55
CA GLY A 120 22.67 -6.64 1.29
C GLY A 120 21.47 -6.29 0.42
N VAL A 121 20.72 -5.25 0.75
CA VAL A 121 19.61 -4.72 -0.07
C VAL A 121 20.10 -3.57 -0.93
N ASP A 122 20.03 -3.74 -2.24
CA ASP A 122 20.24 -2.70 -3.24
C ASP A 122 18.86 -2.19 -3.70
N MET A 123 18.50 -0.95 -3.34
CA MET A 123 17.28 -0.30 -3.82
C MET A 123 17.54 0.34 -5.18
N ILE A 124 16.78 -0.07 -6.19
CA ILE A 124 16.99 0.33 -7.59
C ILE A 124 15.73 1.04 -8.09
N GLU A 125 15.87 2.32 -8.47
CA GLU A 125 14.80 3.05 -9.15
C GLU A 125 14.81 2.70 -10.64
N ALA A 126 13.88 1.83 -11.03
CA ALA A 126 13.72 1.39 -12.41
C ALA A 126 12.35 0.75 -12.62
N THR A 127 11.84 0.81 -13.84
CA THR A 127 10.63 0.09 -14.24
C THR A 127 10.98 -1.31 -14.71
N VAL A 128 10.46 -2.34 -14.04
CA VAL A 128 10.54 -3.72 -14.55
C VAL A 128 9.58 -3.86 -15.71
N THR A 129 10.12 -4.15 -16.91
CA THR A 129 9.35 -4.23 -18.15
C THR A 129 9.06 -5.67 -18.57
N ASP A 130 9.90 -6.63 -18.16
CA ASP A 130 9.74 -8.02 -18.56
C ASP A 130 10.41 -8.98 -17.57
N LEU A 131 9.99 -10.27 -17.63
CA LEU A 131 10.61 -11.38 -16.92
C LEU A 131 11.57 -12.10 -17.86
N VAL A 132 12.81 -12.34 -17.41
CA VAL A 132 13.81 -13.07 -18.21
C VAL A 132 13.67 -14.58 -17.90
N HIS A 133 13.44 -15.34 -18.97
CA HIS A 133 13.34 -16.80 -18.89
C HIS A 133 14.70 -17.45 -19.18
N ALA A 134 14.93 -18.63 -18.62
CA ALA A 134 16.03 -19.50 -19.04
C ALA A 134 15.83 -19.93 -20.51
N ASP A 135 16.91 -20.31 -21.19
CA ASP A 135 16.89 -20.67 -22.62
C ASP A 135 15.92 -21.80 -22.95
N ASP A 136 15.69 -22.71 -22.00
CA ASP A 136 14.72 -23.79 -22.09
C ASP A 136 13.29 -23.40 -21.72
N GLY A 137 13.06 -22.15 -21.31
CA GLY A 137 11.78 -21.63 -20.85
C GLY A 137 11.28 -22.20 -19.52
N SER A 138 12.08 -23.04 -18.84
CA SER A 138 11.62 -23.80 -17.66
C SER A 138 11.42 -22.95 -16.42
N ARG A 139 12.12 -21.81 -16.32
CA ARG A 139 12.10 -20.95 -15.12
C ARG A 139 12.41 -19.49 -15.44
N ILE A 140 11.98 -18.60 -14.53
CA ILE A 140 12.41 -17.20 -14.52
C ILE A 140 13.79 -17.13 -13.87
N ILE A 141 14.72 -16.43 -14.53
CA ILE A 141 16.12 -16.25 -14.08
C ILE A 141 16.45 -14.78 -13.81
N GLY A 142 15.52 -13.87 -14.01
CA GLY A 142 15.75 -12.44 -13.80
C GLY A 142 14.62 -11.56 -14.32
N VAL A 143 14.92 -10.28 -14.41
CA VAL A 143 14.01 -9.25 -14.93
C VAL A 143 14.74 -8.31 -15.88
N THR A 144 14.03 -7.77 -16.87
CA THR A 144 14.48 -6.64 -17.66
C THR A 144 13.97 -5.36 -17.00
N VAL A 145 14.87 -4.42 -16.74
CA VAL A 145 14.55 -3.12 -16.19
C VAL A 145 14.83 -2.02 -17.20
N SER A 146 13.99 -0.99 -17.21
CA SER A 146 14.18 0.26 -17.95
C SER A 146 14.43 1.38 -16.96
N THR A 147 15.52 2.12 -17.16
CA THR A 147 15.83 3.36 -16.45
C THR A 147 15.78 4.50 -17.44
N ARG A 148 15.11 5.59 -17.09
CA ARG A 148 15.13 6.80 -17.89
C ARG A 148 16.42 7.56 -17.60
N ASP A 149 17.25 7.77 -18.62
CA ASP A 149 18.42 8.62 -18.45
C ASP A 149 17.98 10.07 -18.23
N GLN A 150 18.52 10.69 -17.18
CA GLN A 150 18.19 12.07 -16.81
C GLN A 150 18.82 13.10 -17.75
N ILE A 151 19.85 12.71 -18.52
CA ILE A 151 20.61 13.63 -19.40
C ILE A 151 20.02 13.69 -20.79
N ASP A 152 19.76 12.54 -21.42
CA ASP A 152 19.32 12.45 -22.83
C ASP A 152 17.85 12.04 -22.96
N GLY A 153 17.16 11.71 -21.88
CA GLY A 153 15.76 11.29 -21.88
C GLY A 153 15.51 9.95 -22.58
N GLN A 154 16.56 9.22 -22.95
CA GLN A 154 16.48 7.91 -23.58
C GLN A 154 16.32 6.80 -22.52
N ASP A 155 15.45 5.83 -22.80
CA ASP A 155 15.28 4.66 -21.96
C ASP A 155 16.41 3.66 -22.20
N SER A 156 17.24 3.42 -21.20
CA SER A 156 18.22 2.35 -21.23
C SER A 156 17.62 1.07 -20.62
N LYS A 157 17.74 -0.06 -21.33
CA LYS A 157 17.30 -1.37 -20.85
C LYS A 157 18.48 -2.21 -20.43
N LYS A 158 18.38 -2.86 -19.27
CA LYS A 158 19.34 -3.86 -18.81
C LYS A 158 18.65 -5.03 -18.16
N SER A 159 19.30 -6.20 -18.14
CA SER A 159 18.82 -7.38 -17.42
C SER A 159 19.52 -7.50 -16.08
N LEU A 160 18.73 -7.81 -15.04
CA LEU A 160 19.19 -8.21 -13.72
C LEU A 160 18.86 -9.68 -13.55
N PHE A 161 19.79 -10.45 -13.01
CA PHE A 161 19.64 -11.89 -12.84
C PHE A 161 19.61 -12.26 -11.35
N ALA A 162 18.80 -13.28 -10.99
CA ALA A 162 18.72 -13.80 -9.65
C ALA A 162 18.28 -15.27 -9.63
N ASP A 163 18.56 -15.95 -8.52
CA ASP A 163 18.05 -17.29 -8.28
C ASP A 163 16.53 -17.29 -8.03
N LEU A 164 15.99 -16.22 -7.44
CA LEU A 164 14.58 -16.06 -7.14
C LEU A 164 14.08 -14.66 -7.54
N VAL A 165 12.93 -14.60 -8.25
CA VAL A 165 12.23 -13.37 -8.56
C VAL A 165 10.88 -13.36 -7.84
N ILE A 166 10.61 -12.31 -7.04
CA ILE A 166 9.38 -12.14 -6.28
C ILE A 166 8.67 -10.89 -6.81
N VAL A 167 7.43 -11.07 -7.32
CA VAL A 167 6.61 -9.98 -7.83
C VAL A 167 5.70 -9.47 -6.71
N ALA A 168 5.94 -8.25 -6.23
CA ALA A 168 5.23 -7.56 -5.16
C ALA A 168 4.76 -6.15 -5.60
N ASP A 169 4.46 -5.99 -6.90
CA ASP A 169 4.14 -4.73 -7.57
C ASP A 169 2.68 -4.25 -7.38
N GLY A 170 1.92 -4.94 -6.54
CA GLY A 170 0.63 -4.51 -6.02
C GLY A 170 -0.58 -4.77 -6.93
N CYS A 171 -1.64 -3.98 -6.72
CA CYS A 171 -2.93 -4.22 -7.36
C CYS A 171 -2.95 -3.96 -8.88
N PHE A 172 -2.03 -3.13 -9.38
CA PHE A 172 -1.88 -2.82 -10.80
C PHE A 172 -0.72 -3.59 -11.45
N SER A 173 -0.45 -4.80 -10.95
CA SER A 173 0.62 -5.67 -11.43
C SER A 173 0.53 -5.90 -12.94
N ASN A 174 1.63 -5.62 -13.65
CA ASN A 174 1.77 -5.94 -15.07
C ASN A 174 2.05 -7.43 -15.29
N PHE A 175 2.50 -8.14 -14.26
CA PHE A 175 2.93 -9.55 -14.33
C PHE A 175 1.85 -10.53 -13.89
N ARG A 176 0.69 -10.05 -13.39
CA ARG A 176 -0.38 -10.94 -12.90
C ARG A 176 -0.80 -12.01 -13.91
N ASN A 177 -1.02 -11.60 -15.17
CA ASN A 177 -1.45 -12.53 -16.21
C ASN A 177 -0.36 -13.54 -16.60
N VAL A 178 0.92 -13.13 -16.52
CA VAL A 178 2.06 -14.00 -16.82
C VAL A 178 2.25 -15.03 -15.72
N VAL A 179 2.11 -14.60 -14.45
CA VAL A 179 2.36 -15.48 -13.29
C VAL A 179 1.15 -16.36 -12.97
N MET A 180 -0.06 -15.83 -13.07
CA MET A 180 -1.30 -16.51 -12.66
C MET A 180 -2.12 -17.06 -13.82
N GLY A 181 -1.72 -16.80 -15.05
CA GLY A 181 -2.46 -17.17 -16.25
C GLY A 181 -3.68 -16.28 -16.55
N PRO A 182 -4.26 -16.38 -17.76
CA PRO A 182 -5.30 -15.48 -18.26
C PRO A 182 -6.69 -15.69 -17.62
N ALA A 183 -6.89 -16.78 -16.90
CA ALA A 183 -8.19 -17.13 -16.30
C ALA A 183 -8.58 -16.26 -15.09
N THR A 184 -7.63 -15.51 -14.52
CA THR A 184 -7.85 -14.73 -13.29
C THR A 184 -8.07 -13.26 -13.61
N LYS A 185 -9.14 -12.93 -14.33
CA LYS A 185 -9.53 -11.53 -14.56
C LYS A 185 -10.40 -11.03 -13.40
N PRO A 186 -9.94 -10.04 -12.61
CA PRO A 186 -10.78 -9.46 -11.57
C PRO A 186 -11.94 -8.69 -12.22
N SER A 187 -13.13 -8.72 -11.60
CA SER A 187 -14.24 -7.86 -11.97
C SER A 187 -14.41 -6.74 -10.95
N THR A 188 -14.44 -5.50 -11.41
CA THR A 188 -14.72 -4.34 -10.55
C THR A 188 -16.23 -4.23 -10.33
N LYS A 189 -16.69 -4.20 -9.09
CA LYS A 189 -18.10 -4.06 -8.72
C LYS A 189 -18.46 -2.64 -8.31
N SER A 190 -17.51 -1.95 -7.69
CA SER A 190 -17.66 -0.58 -7.19
C SER A 190 -16.30 0.08 -7.11
N HIS A 191 -16.31 1.38 -6.85
CA HIS A 191 -15.11 2.19 -6.64
C HIS A 191 -15.24 2.97 -5.34
N PHE A 192 -14.15 3.08 -4.58
CA PHE A 192 -14.05 4.08 -3.54
C PHE A 192 -13.72 5.44 -4.16
N VAL A 193 -14.56 6.43 -3.86
CA VAL A 193 -14.27 7.84 -4.09
C VAL A 193 -13.88 8.45 -2.77
N GLY A 194 -12.69 9.07 -2.71
CA GLY A 194 -12.13 9.55 -1.46
C GLY A 194 -11.75 11.04 -1.52
N THR A 195 -11.86 11.70 -0.35
CA THR A 195 -11.32 13.03 -0.10
C THR A 195 -10.82 13.13 1.34
N ILE A 196 -10.24 14.26 1.69
CA ILE A 196 -9.84 14.61 3.06
C ILE A 196 -10.84 15.65 3.58
N LEU A 197 -11.24 15.49 4.84
CA LEU A 197 -11.97 16.47 5.63
C LEU A 197 -11.01 17.02 6.69
N GLU A 198 -10.87 18.33 6.77
CA GLU A 198 -10.06 18.99 7.80
C GLU A 198 -10.88 19.15 9.08
N ASP A 199 -10.25 18.89 10.23
CA ASP A 199 -10.81 19.05 11.58
C ASP A 199 -12.18 18.38 11.80
N ALA A 200 -12.44 17.27 11.11
CA ALA A 200 -13.70 16.55 11.22
C ALA A 200 -13.83 15.85 12.59
N ARG A 201 -15.01 15.97 13.20
CA ARG A 201 -15.33 15.28 14.46
C ARG A 201 -15.96 13.94 14.16
N LEU A 202 -15.29 12.87 14.58
CA LEU A 202 -15.84 11.51 14.50
C LEU A 202 -16.69 11.19 15.73
N PRO A 203 -17.68 10.28 15.62
CA PRO A 203 -18.56 9.89 16.74
C PRO A 203 -17.79 9.35 17.95
N ILE A 204 -16.70 8.62 17.73
CA ILE A 204 -15.80 8.12 18.78
C ILE A 204 -14.36 8.47 18.37
N PRO A 205 -13.61 9.22 19.18
CA PRO A 205 -12.20 9.54 18.92
C PRO A 205 -11.34 8.28 18.79
N ASN A 206 -10.35 8.30 17.91
CA ASN A 206 -9.45 7.18 17.64
C ASN A 206 -10.14 5.89 17.17
N HIS A 207 -11.25 6.02 16.45
CA HIS A 207 -11.97 4.87 15.87
C HIS A 207 -12.25 5.11 14.40
N GLY A 208 -12.16 4.05 13.60
CA GLY A 208 -12.69 4.07 12.25
C GLY A 208 -14.22 4.11 12.31
N THR A 209 -14.85 5.04 11.59
CA THR A 209 -16.31 5.10 11.47
C THR A 209 -16.76 4.46 10.17
N VAL A 210 -17.75 3.57 10.26
CA VAL A 210 -18.43 2.96 9.13
C VAL A 210 -19.89 3.41 9.15
N ALA A 211 -20.27 4.33 8.27
CA ALA A 211 -21.65 4.78 8.15
C ALA A 211 -22.37 3.95 7.08
N LEU A 212 -23.47 3.30 7.48
CA LEU A 212 -24.37 2.56 6.61
C LEU A 212 -25.50 3.49 6.15
N VAL A 213 -25.44 3.87 4.86
CA VAL A 213 -26.38 4.84 4.29
C VAL A 213 -27.33 4.16 3.33
N LYS A 214 -28.65 4.27 3.59
CA LYS A 214 -29.68 3.64 2.76
C LYS A 214 -29.56 4.07 1.29
N GLY A 215 -29.46 3.10 0.39
CA GLY A 215 -29.36 3.32 -1.05
C GLY A 215 -27.95 3.59 -1.58
N PHE A 216 -26.96 3.60 -0.70
CA PHE A 216 -25.54 3.75 -1.05
C PHE A 216 -24.72 2.59 -0.48
N GLY A 217 -23.46 2.49 -0.91
CA GLY A 217 -22.48 1.64 -0.24
C GLY A 217 -22.05 2.26 1.09
N PRO A 218 -21.20 1.53 1.87
CA PRO A 218 -20.67 2.06 3.11
C PRO A 218 -19.82 3.29 2.89
N VAL A 219 -19.89 4.23 3.85
CA VAL A 219 -19.01 5.38 3.94
C VAL A 219 -18.04 5.14 5.09
N LEU A 220 -16.75 5.20 4.80
CA LEU A 220 -15.69 4.98 5.78
C LEU A 220 -15.07 6.34 6.12
N LEU A 221 -14.89 6.63 7.41
CA LEU A 221 -14.18 7.80 7.90
C LEU A 221 -13.15 7.35 8.95
N TYR A 222 -11.93 7.86 8.84
CA TYR A 222 -10.88 7.63 9.83
C TYR A 222 -9.83 8.74 9.75
N GLN A 223 -9.33 9.17 10.91
CA GLN A 223 -8.26 10.15 10.98
C GLN A 223 -6.98 9.57 10.41
N ILE A 224 -6.23 10.35 9.65
CA ILE A 224 -4.92 10.00 9.09
C ILE A 224 -3.80 10.95 9.55
N SER A 225 -4.17 12.02 10.24
CA SER A 225 -3.31 12.92 11.01
C SER A 225 -4.14 13.62 12.08
N GLU A 226 -3.55 14.54 12.84
CA GLU A 226 -4.25 15.32 13.85
C GLU A 226 -5.43 16.10 13.27
N HIS A 227 -5.27 16.66 12.06
CA HIS A 227 -6.27 17.51 11.40
C HIS A 227 -6.98 16.83 10.24
N ASP A 228 -6.38 15.80 9.64
CA ASP A 228 -6.90 15.16 8.43
C ASP A 228 -7.73 13.92 8.73
N THR A 229 -8.94 13.89 8.23
CA THR A 229 -9.82 12.72 8.24
C THR A 229 -10.08 12.25 6.81
N ARG A 230 -9.74 11.01 6.51
CA ARG A 230 -10.09 10.37 5.26
C ARG A 230 -11.56 9.99 5.25
N ILE A 231 -12.27 10.35 4.18
CA ILE A 231 -13.57 9.80 3.85
C ILE A 231 -13.45 8.98 2.57
N LEU A 232 -14.02 7.77 2.57
CA LEU A 232 -14.14 6.91 1.40
C LEU A 232 -15.60 6.52 1.23
N ILE A 233 -16.13 6.70 0.03
CA ILE A 233 -17.52 6.38 -0.31
C ILE A 233 -17.50 5.28 -1.38
N ASP A 234 -18.17 4.16 -1.09
CA ASP A 234 -18.33 3.06 -2.05
C ASP A 234 -19.40 3.41 -3.08
N VAL A 235 -18.99 3.62 -4.32
CA VAL A 235 -19.86 3.98 -5.44
C VAL A 235 -19.94 2.81 -6.42
N LYS A 236 -21.14 2.28 -6.63
CA LYS A 236 -21.40 1.20 -7.59
C LYS A 236 -21.19 1.68 -9.04
N GLN A 237 -20.82 0.76 -9.91
CA GLN A 237 -20.78 1.04 -11.34
C GLN A 237 -22.19 1.16 -11.96
N PRO A 238 -22.37 1.99 -13.03
CA PRO A 238 -21.38 2.90 -13.61
C PRO A 238 -21.13 4.12 -12.73
N LEU A 239 -19.89 4.62 -12.72
CA LEU A 239 -19.58 5.87 -12.03
C LEU A 239 -20.35 7.03 -12.68
N PRO A 240 -20.87 7.98 -11.88
CA PRO A 240 -21.44 9.21 -12.41
C PRO A 240 -20.42 9.99 -13.25
N ALA A 241 -20.87 10.60 -14.34
CA ALA A 241 -20.00 11.37 -15.24
C ALA A 241 -19.34 12.57 -14.54
N ASP A 242 -20.01 13.12 -13.54
CA ASP A 242 -19.47 14.21 -12.71
C ASP A 242 -19.56 13.83 -11.22
N LEU A 243 -18.40 13.49 -10.64
CA LEU A 243 -18.27 13.16 -9.23
C LEU A 243 -18.39 14.40 -8.33
N LYS A 244 -18.21 15.62 -8.85
CA LYS A 244 -18.33 16.87 -8.09
C LYS A 244 -19.79 17.27 -7.84
N VAL A 245 -20.66 16.95 -8.79
CA VAL A 245 -22.11 17.29 -8.71
C VAL A 245 -22.91 16.16 -8.06
N CYS A 246 -22.34 14.98 -7.97
CA CYS A 246 -23.01 13.83 -7.40
C CYS A 246 -23.35 14.09 -5.93
N ARG A 247 -24.59 13.79 -5.53
CA ARG A 247 -25.23 13.73 -4.19
C ARG A 247 -24.30 13.55 -2.96
N LEU A 248 -22.97 13.52 -3.16
CA LEU A 248 -21.93 13.58 -2.16
C LEU A 248 -22.07 14.79 -1.24
N TYR A 249 -22.43 15.96 -1.80
CA TYR A 249 -22.66 17.19 -1.01
C TYR A 249 -23.86 17.03 -0.07
N ASN A 250 -24.94 16.42 -0.55
CA ASN A 250 -26.13 16.15 0.27
C ASN A 250 -25.89 15.05 1.31
N LEU A 251 -24.99 14.10 1.02
CA LEU A 251 -24.61 13.05 1.96
C LEU A 251 -23.73 13.60 3.09
N LEU A 252 -22.77 14.44 2.75
CA LEU A 252 -21.91 15.10 3.73
C LEU A 252 -22.70 16.05 4.64
N SER A 253 -23.65 16.80 4.09
CA SER A 253 -24.52 17.69 4.88
C SER A 253 -25.43 16.94 5.85
N GLN A 254 -25.85 15.71 5.53
CA GLN A 254 -26.63 14.86 6.43
C GLN A 254 -25.77 14.24 7.55
N LEU A 255 -24.49 13.97 7.30
CA LEU A 255 -23.56 13.44 8.30
C LEU A 255 -23.02 14.51 9.25
N THR A 256 -23.04 15.79 8.84
CA THR A 256 -22.56 16.94 9.64
C THR A 256 -23.68 17.68 10.37
N SER A 257 -24.96 17.33 10.13
CA SER A 257 -26.14 18.01 10.69
C SER A 257 -26.79 17.28 11.87
N SER A 258 -26.13 16.24 12.41
CA SER A 258 -26.63 15.45 13.56
C SER A 258 -25.74 15.57 14.78
#